data_0bb4aa2af9a42da1843330b9e2638d87
#
_entry.id   0bb4aa2af9a42da1843330b9e2638d87
#
_cell.length_a   1.000
_cell.length_b   1.000
_cell.length_c   1.000
_cell.angle_alpha   90.00
_cell.angle_beta   90.00
_cell.angle_gamma   90.00
#
_symmetry.space_group_name_H-M   'P 1'
#
loop_
_entity.id
_entity.type
_entity.pdbx_description
1 polymer ?
#
loop_
_entity_poly.entity_id
_entity_poly.type
_entity_poly.pdbx_seq_one_letter_code
_entity_poly.pdbx_strand_id
1 'polypeptide(L)'
;MKKTALFAAVAAMLVGCGSQPDKAEQESAFDKYNSVVYELNVRQATPEGTFAAAEEYLPVLKSMGVDIVWLMPIHPIGAYGRKGTLGSYYSISDYEAVNPEFGDLAAFDHFVDRAHELGLKVILDWVANHTSRDAKWWSEGHADWYVLDEQTGVPIVQYDWTDIAKLNYDNADMREAMTSAMLFWIERGVDGFRCDVAFEVPIDFWQQAFARVKEINPDVYLLAEGEKTFLHD
;
A
#
# COMPACT_ATOMS: atom_id res chain seq x y z
N MET A 1 -31.55 -18.61 87.15
CA MET A 1 -30.30 -17.81 87.00
C MET A 1 -29.66 -18.10 85.67
N LYS A 2 -29.95 -17.32 84.68
CA LYS A 2 -29.27 -17.40 83.35
C LYS A 2 -28.93 -15.96 82.94
N LYS A 3 -27.66 -15.66 82.88
CA LYS A 3 -27.12 -14.37 82.46
C LYS A 3 -27.07 -14.35 80.93
N THR A 4 -27.79 -13.43 80.34
CA THR A 4 -27.77 -13.17 78.87
C THR A 4 -26.75 -12.09 78.62
N ALA A 5 -25.73 -12.40 77.88
CA ALA A 5 -24.70 -11.43 77.38
C ALA A 5 -25.17 -10.85 76.11
N LEU A 6 -25.21 -9.52 76.00
CA LEU A 6 -25.55 -8.72 74.84
C LEU A 6 -24.25 -8.42 74.09
N PHE A 7 -24.10 -8.93 72.85
CA PHE A 7 -23.00 -8.57 71.96
C PHE A 7 -23.42 -7.38 71.06
N ALA A 8 -22.78 -6.27 71.28
CA ALA A 8 -22.90 -5.13 70.37
C ALA A 8 -21.97 -5.33 69.19
N ALA A 9 -22.52 -5.41 67.95
CA ALA A 9 -21.78 -5.45 66.73
C ALA A 9 -21.47 -4.02 66.30
N VAL A 10 -20.18 -3.67 66.27
CA VAL A 10 -19.68 -2.44 65.67
C VAL A 10 -19.44 -2.70 64.16
N ALA A 11 -20.25 -2.12 63.31
CA ALA A 11 -20.05 -2.14 61.89
C ALA A 11 -18.99 -1.06 61.50
N ALA A 12 -17.79 -1.48 61.17
CA ALA A 12 -16.78 -0.62 60.57
C ALA A 12 -17.10 -0.43 59.10
N MET A 13 -17.51 0.78 58.72
CA MET A 13 -17.57 1.18 57.31
C MET A 13 -16.14 1.41 56.78
N LEU A 14 -15.64 0.46 56.00
CA LEU A 14 -14.48 0.66 55.17
C LEU A 14 -14.91 1.47 53.95
N VAL A 15 -14.56 2.76 53.92
CA VAL A 15 -14.59 3.59 52.70
C VAL A 15 -13.45 3.11 51.85
N GLY A 16 -13.74 2.24 50.91
CA GLY A 16 -12.82 1.87 49.83
C GLY A 16 -12.64 3.06 48.90
N CYS A 17 -11.48 3.70 48.95
CA CYS A 17 -11.00 4.55 47.85
C CYS A 17 -10.83 3.65 46.62
N GLY A 18 -11.86 3.60 45.80
CA GLY A 18 -11.74 3.02 44.45
C GLY A 18 -10.84 3.91 43.64
N SER A 19 -9.57 3.52 43.47
CA SER A 19 -8.76 4.02 42.35
C SER A 19 -9.52 3.68 41.09
N GLN A 20 -9.96 4.72 40.36
CA GLN A 20 -10.40 4.54 38.99
C GLN A 20 -9.23 3.88 38.24
N PRO A 21 -9.49 2.84 37.41
CA PRO A 21 -8.47 2.34 36.53
C PRO A 21 -8.03 3.51 35.64
N ASP A 22 -6.72 3.73 35.57
CA ASP A 22 -6.10 4.59 34.59
C ASP A 22 -6.77 4.27 33.27
N LYS A 23 -7.28 5.31 32.58
CA LYS A 23 -7.62 5.22 31.18
C LYS A 23 -6.33 4.85 30.48
N ALA A 24 -6.06 3.56 30.29
CA ALA A 24 -5.22 3.13 29.21
C ALA A 24 -5.80 3.86 27.99
N GLU A 25 -4.99 4.70 27.36
CA GLU A 25 -5.32 5.29 26.08
C GLU A 25 -5.67 4.11 25.19
N GLN A 26 -6.96 3.96 24.95
CA GLN A 26 -7.47 3.02 23.97
C GLN A 26 -6.91 3.56 22.67
N GLU A 27 -5.82 2.95 22.14
CA GLU A 27 -5.40 3.18 20.78
C GLU A 27 -6.67 3.13 19.93
N SER A 28 -7.05 4.27 19.38
CA SER A 28 -8.25 4.32 18.53
C SER A 28 -8.00 3.37 17.38
N ALA A 29 -8.85 2.37 17.23
CA ALA A 29 -8.79 1.47 16.09
C ALA A 29 -8.68 2.32 14.82
N PHE A 30 -7.77 1.96 13.91
CA PHE A 30 -7.56 2.68 12.66
C PHE A 30 -8.89 2.86 11.91
N ASP A 31 -9.32 4.13 11.74
CA ASP A 31 -10.53 4.46 10.99
C ASP A 31 -10.18 4.83 9.55
N LYS A 32 -10.27 3.85 8.67
CA LYS A 32 -9.94 4.02 7.25
C LYS A 32 -10.79 5.08 6.52
N TYR A 33 -11.97 5.42 7.05
CA TYR A 33 -12.86 6.41 6.42
C TYR A 33 -12.59 7.85 6.89
N ASN A 34 -11.78 8.00 7.92
CA ASN A 34 -11.44 9.31 8.50
C ASN A 34 -9.92 9.53 8.57
N SER A 35 -9.17 8.87 7.69
CA SER A 35 -7.72 8.91 7.67
C SER A 35 -7.19 10.03 6.79
N VAL A 36 -6.11 10.65 7.22
CA VAL A 36 -5.34 11.61 6.44
C VAL A 36 -4.28 10.88 5.63
N VAL A 37 -4.38 10.95 4.30
CA VAL A 37 -3.44 10.34 3.36
C VAL A 37 -2.47 11.40 2.86
N TYR A 38 -1.17 11.12 2.90
CA TYR A 38 -0.11 11.96 2.36
C TYR A 38 0.60 11.23 1.21
N GLU A 39 0.52 11.80 0.00
CA GLU A 39 1.26 11.29 -1.16
C GLU A 39 2.72 11.71 -1.05
N LEU A 40 3.64 10.74 -1.07
CA LEU A 40 5.08 10.93 -0.96
C LEU A 40 5.81 10.41 -2.19
N ASN A 41 6.53 11.32 -2.86
CA ASN A 41 7.45 10.97 -3.92
C ASN A 41 8.86 10.82 -3.34
N VAL A 42 9.38 9.58 -3.25
CA VAL A 42 10.67 9.29 -2.62
C VAL A 42 11.81 10.09 -3.27
N ARG A 43 11.84 10.16 -4.61
CA ARG A 43 12.88 10.93 -5.33
C ARG A 43 12.89 12.41 -5.00
N GLN A 44 11.74 12.99 -4.65
CA GLN A 44 11.57 14.43 -4.45
C GLN A 44 11.40 14.84 -2.99
N ALA A 45 11.24 13.89 -2.08
CA ALA A 45 11.01 14.16 -0.67
C ALA A 45 12.23 14.80 0.01
N THR A 46 13.42 14.41 -0.43
CA THR A 46 14.70 14.91 0.12
C THR A 46 15.71 15.15 -1.02
N PRO A 47 16.79 15.89 -0.78
CA PRO A 47 17.85 16.08 -1.77
C PRO A 47 18.50 14.76 -2.23
N GLU A 48 18.58 13.77 -1.36
CA GLU A 48 19.16 12.44 -1.62
C GLU A 48 18.21 11.57 -2.46
N GLY A 49 16.90 11.73 -2.31
CA GLY A 49 15.87 11.02 -3.03
C GLY A 49 15.82 9.51 -2.73
N THR A 50 16.15 9.12 -1.49
CA THR A 50 16.24 7.71 -1.06
C THR A 50 15.26 7.40 0.07
N PHE A 51 14.95 6.10 0.30
CA PHE A 51 14.15 5.66 1.45
C PHE A 51 14.79 6.07 2.77
N ALA A 52 16.09 5.88 2.93
CA ALA A 52 16.81 6.23 4.16
C ALA A 52 16.68 7.73 4.50
N ALA A 53 16.72 8.60 3.50
CA ALA A 53 16.54 10.03 3.72
C ALA A 53 15.07 10.41 3.93
N ALA A 54 14.13 9.77 3.20
CA ALA A 54 12.70 10.00 3.35
C ALA A 54 12.18 9.55 4.73
N GLU A 55 12.78 8.54 5.33
CA GLU A 55 12.48 8.04 6.67
C GLU A 55 12.60 9.13 7.74
N GLU A 56 13.61 10.00 7.62
CA GLU A 56 13.81 11.13 8.53
C GLU A 56 12.62 12.12 8.52
N TYR A 57 11.80 12.04 7.46
CA TYR A 57 10.62 12.92 7.32
C TYR A 57 9.36 12.34 7.98
N LEU A 58 9.31 11.03 8.25
CA LEU A 58 8.14 10.37 8.83
C LEU A 58 7.65 10.98 10.16
N PRO A 59 8.51 11.36 11.12
CA PRO A 59 8.07 12.02 12.34
C PRO A 59 7.36 13.37 12.09
N VAL A 60 7.76 14.10 11.04
CA VAL A 60 7.12 15.35 10.65
C VAL A 60 5.72 15.07 10.14
N LEU A 61 5.56 14.09 9.25
CA LEU A 61 4.26 13.67 8.73
C LEU A 61 3.31 13.24 9.86
N LYS A 62 3.83 12.45 10.83
CA LYS A 62 3.04 12.06 12.01
C LYS A 62 2.60 13.28 12.81
N SER A 63 3.49 14.25 13.05
CA SER A 63 3.16 15.48 13.78
C SER A 63 2.12 16.36 13.07
N MET A 64 1.99 16.22 11.75
CA MET A 64 0.97 16.89 10.93
C MET A 64 -0.41 16.18 10.98
N GLY A 65 -0.50 15.03 11.66
CA GLY A 65 -1.73 14.24 11.75
C GLY A 65 -1.95 13.30 10.54
N VAL A 66 -0.89 12.96 9.80
CA VAL A 66 -0.96 11.95 8.74
C VAL A 66 -1.15 10.57 9.38
N ASP A 67 -2.01 9.76 8.78
CA ASP A 67 -2.27 8.38 9.15
C ASP A 67 -1.67 7.39 8.14
N ILE A 68 -1.69 7.76 6.86
CA ILE A 68 -1.26 6.91 5.76
C ILE A 68 -0.27 7.65 4.88
N VAL A 69 0.89 7.05 4.64
CA VAL A 69 1.85 7.49 3.63
C VAL A 69 1.60 6.70 2.35
N TRP A 70 1.12 7.37 1.31
CA TRP A 70 1.00 6.80 -0.03
C TRP A 70 2.28 7.09 -0.81
N LEU A 71 3.07 6.04 -1.04
CA LEU A 71 4.27 6.12 -1.87
C LEU A 71 3.88 6.09 -3.36
N MET A 72 4.28 7.12 -4.12
CA MET A 72 4.28 7.05 -5.57
C MET A 72 5.07 5.81 -6.03
N PRO A 73 4.89 5.32 -7.29
CA PRO A 73 5.50 4.06 -7.69
C PRO A 73 6.99 3.99 -7.37
N ILE A 74 7.38 2.96 -6.64
CA ILE A 74 8.74 2.75 -6.11
C ILE A 74 9.58 1.81 -6.95
N HIS A 75 8.99 1.26 -8.00
CA HIS A 75 9.57 0.22 -8.84
C HIS A 75 10.60 0.75 -9.83
N PRO A 76 11.49 -0.08 -10.37
CA PRO A 76 12.38 0.29 -11.46
C PRO A 76 11.59 0.79 -12.68
N ILE A 77 12.14 1.80 -13.35
CA ILE A 77 11.51 2.45 -14.51
C ILE A 77 12.11 1.90 -15.79
N GLY A 78 11.27 1.55 -16.76
CA GLY A 78 11.72 1.10 -18.08
C GLY A 78 12.60 2.12 -18.80
N ALA A 79 13.44 1.64 -19.71
CA ALA A 79 14.34 2.46 -20.53
C ALA A 79 13.77 2.74 -21.91
N TYR A 80 12.97 1.82 -22.45
CA TYR A 80 12.43 1.94 -23.80
C TYR A 80 11.34 3.02 -23.88
N GLY A 81 11.54 3.98 -24.78
CA GLY A 81 10.57 5.08 -24.96
C GLY A 81 10.47 6.04 -23.76
N ARG A 82 11.46 6.01 -22.87
CA ARG A 82 11.50 6.80 -21.64
C ARG A 82 11.25 8.28 -21.90
N LYS A 83 10.31 8.86 -21.17
CA LYS A 83 9.99 10.29 -21.22
C LYS A 83 10.94 11.07 -20.30
N GLY A 84 11.63 12.07 -20.84
CA GLY A 84 12.65 12.82 -20.10
C GLY A 84 13.88 11.97 -19.74
N THR A 85 14.73 12.49 -18.86
CA THR A 85 15.98 11.83 -18.46
C THR A 85 15.78 10.68 -17.48
N LEU A 86 14.82 10.83 -16.56
CA LEU A 86 14.58 9.90 -15.46
C LEU A 86 13.42 8.93 -15.69
N GLY A 87 12.57 9.21 -16.69
CA GLY A 87 11.39 8.42 -17.02
C GLY A 87 10.20 8.66 -16.09
N SER A 88 9.07 8.07 -16.46
CA SER A 88 7.84 8.09 -15.67
C SER A 88 7.88 7.02 -14.58
N TYR A 89 7.51 7.34 -13.36
CA TYR A 89 7.33 6.37 -12.27
C TYR A 89 6.31 5.29 -12.62
N TYR A 90 5.35 5.62 -13.46
CA TYR A 90 4.27 4.72 -13.90
C TYR A 90 4.70 3.77 -15.03
N SER A 91 5.91 3.91 -15.59
CA SER A 91 6.48 2.98 -16.57
C SER A 91 7.28 1.88 -15.86
N ILE A 92 6.56 0.98 -15.17
CA ILE A 92 7.14 -0.03 -14.28
C ILE A 92 7.80 -1.15 -15.09
N SER A 93 9.06 -1.49 -14.76
CA SER A 93 9.78 -2.58 -15.42
C SER A 93 9.83 -3.88 -14.61
N ASP A 94 9.72 -3.84 -13.27
CA ASP A 94 9.65 -5.02 -12.40
C ASP A 94 8.80 -4.70 -11.15
N TYR A 95 7.71 -5.45 -10.95
CA TYR A 95 6.78 -5.22 -9.85
C TYR A 95 7.28 -5.70 -8.49
N GLU A 96 8.29 -6.57 -8.44
CA GLU A 96 8.83 -7.14 -7.19
C GLU A 96 10.18 -6.55 -6.82
N ALA A 97 10.58 -5.44 -7.46
CA ALA A 97 11.84 -4.76 -7.21
C ALA A 97 11.63 -3.30 -6.80
N VAL A 98 12.59 -2.78 -6.06
CA VAL A 98 12.72 -1.35 -5.73
C VAL A 98 13.60 -0.67 -6.77
N ASN A 99 13.24 0.55 -7.17
CA ASN A 99 14.09 1.39 -7.99
C ASN A 99 15.45 1.61 -7.29
N PRO A 100 16.57 1.21 -7.91
CA PRO A 100 17.88 1.32 -7.28
C PRO A 100 18.30 2.77 -6.95
N GLU A 101 17.64 3.77 -7.53
CA GLU A 101 17.84 5.18 -7.13
C GLU A 101 17.31 5.46 -5.72
N PHE A 102 16.34 4.70 -5.23
CA PHE A 102 15.72 4.89 -3.91
C PHE A 102 16.38 4.06 -2.81
N GLY A 103 17.15 3.05 -3.19
CA GLY A 103 17.76 2.06 -2.31
C GLY A 103 17.48 0.63 -2.79
N ASP A 104 17.39 -0.29 -1.84
CA ASP A 104 17.08 -1.70 -2.08
C ASP A 104 15.87 -2.16 -1.24
N LEU A 105 15.53 -3.45 -1.33
CA LEU A 105 14.43 -4.02 -0.56
C LEU A 105 14.63 -3.88 0.96
N ALA A 106 15.88 -3.97 1.45
CA ALA A 106 16.15 -3.82 2.88
C ALA A 106 15.94 -2.38 3.35
N ALA A 107 16.29 -1.39 2.53
CA ALA A 107 16.01 0.02 2.82
C ALA A 107 14.51 0.31 2.80
N PHE A 108 13.76 -0.31 1.90
CA PHE A 108 12.30 -0.23 1.87
C PHE A 108 11.68 -0.87 3.12
N ASP A 109 12.08 -2.10 3.46
CA ASP A 109 11.57 -2.81 4.64
C ASP A 109 11.80 -1.95 5.91
N HIS A 110 13.00 -1.36 6.06
CA HIS A 110 13.32 -0.47 7.18
C HIS A 110 12.42 0.79 7.22
N PHE A 111 12.14 1.37 6.05
CA PHE A 111 11.23 2.52 5.95
C PHE A 111 9.81 2.15 6.41
N VAL A 112 9.30 0.97 6.00
CA VAL A 112 7.98 0.48 6.42
C VAL A 112 7.94 0.23 7.93
N ASP A 113 8.93 -0.47 8.47
CA ASP A 113 9.06 -0.74 9.90
C ASP A 113 9.07 0.57 10.69
N ARG A 114 9.85 1.55 10.24
CA ARG A 114 9.92 2.86 10.88
C ARG A 114 8.61 3.62 10.83
N ALA A 115 7.89 3.56 9.72
CA ALA A 115 6.55 4.14 9.62
C ALA A 115 5.59 3.51 10.63
N HIS A 116 5.60 2.18 10.75
CA HIS A 116 4.79 1.43 11.70
C HIS A 116 5.12 1.76 13.17
N GLU A 117 6.40 1.90 13.52
CA GLU A 117 6.82 2.36 14.86
C GLU A 117 6.23 3.72 15.23
N LEU A 118 6.01 4.58 14.25
CA LEU A 118 5.39 5.90 14.43
C LEU A 118 3.86 5.85 14.37
N GLY A 119 3.27 4.67 14.16
CA GLY A 119 1.83 4.50 13.98
C GLY A 119 1.32 5.11 12.66
N LEU A 120 2.16 5.13 11.63
CA LEU A 120 1.79 5.43 10.24
C LEU A 120 1.56 4.13 9.48
N LYS A 121 0.64 4.16 8.51
CA LYS A 121 0.49 3.09 7.52
C LYS A 121 1.19 3.47 6.23
N VAL A 122 1.62 2.45 5.47
CA VAL A 122 2.28 2.65 4.17
C VAL A 122 1.51 1.93 3.09
N ILE A 123 1.08 2.66 2.06
CA ILE A 123 0.47 2.07 0.86
C ILE A 123 1.30 2.38 -0.39
N LEU A 124 1.25 1.47 -1.36
CA LEU A 124 1.94 1.64 -2.64
C LEU A 124 0.98 2.11 -3.73
N ASP A 125 1.48 2.98 -4.60
CA ASP A 125 0.83 3.22 -5.89
C ASP A 125 0.98 1.98 -6.77
N TRP A 126 -0.15 1.41 -7.20
CA TRP A 126 -0.21 0.13 -7.90
C TRP A 126 -0.69 0.30 -9.34
N VAL A 127 0.24 0.20 -10.26
CA VAL A 127 0.01 0.41 -11.69
C VAL A 127 -0.34 -0.91 -12.36
N ALA A 128 -1.61 -1.33 -12.27
CA ALA A 128 -2.03 -2.63 -12.78
C ALA A 128 -2.41 -2.64 -14.28
N ASN A 129 -2.69 -1.48 -14.89
CA ASN A 129 -3.15 -1.40 -16.27
C ASN A 129 -2.06 -1.71 -17.30
N HIS A 130 -0.80 -1.41 -17.01
CA HIS A 130 0.30 -1.46 -17.96
C HIS A 130 1.66 -1.63 -17.28
N THR A 131 2.66 -2.00 -18.04
CA THR A 131 4.08 -1.99 -17.64
C THR A 131 4.87 -1.02 -18.53
N SER A 132 6.19 -0.91 -18.31
CA SER A 132 7.08 -0.39 -19.32
C SER A 132 7.14 -1.35 -20.53
N ARG A 133 7.60 -0.85 -21.67
CA ARG A 133 7.69 -1.64 -22.92
C ARG A 133 8.83 -2.65 -22.92
N ASP A 134 9.79 -2.50 -22.04
CA ASP A 134 10.94 -3.37 -21.80
C ASP A 134 10.88 -4.03 -20.42
N ALA A 135 9.66 -4.21 -19.86
CA ALA A 135 9.45 -4.84 -18.58
C ALA A 135 10.01 -6.26 -18.54
N LYS A 136 10.33 -6.72 -17.33
CA LYS A 136 10.81 -8.06 -17.03
C LYS A 136 9.93 -9.13 -17.68
N TRP A 137 8.62 -9.05 -17.51
CA TRP A 137 7.67 -9.99 -18.10
C TRP A 137 7.76 -10.06 -19.63
N TRP A 138 7.94 -8.93 -20.31
CA TRP A 138 8.16 -8.90 -21.76
C TRP A 138 9.48 -9.57 -22.13
N SER A 139 10.57 -9.26 -21.42
CA SER A 139 11.90 -9.80 -21.69
C SER A 139 12.03 -11.29 -21.35
N GLU A 140 11.19 -11.82 -20.45
CA GLU A 140 11.09 -13.24 -20.11
C GLU A 140 10.24 -14.04 -21.10
N GLY A 141 9.64 -13.38 -22.11
CA GLY A 141 8.95 -14.04 -23.22
C GLY A 141 7.43 -14.12 -23.07
N HIS A 142 6.84 -13.43 -22.09
CA HIS A 142 5.40 -13.40 -21.86
C HIS A 142 4.68 -12.40 -22.78
N ALA A 143 4.86 -12.52 -24.08
CA ALA A 143 4.23 -11.62 -25.05
C ALA A 143 2.70 -11.69 -25.03
N ASP A 144 2.13 -12.84 -24.72
CA ASP A 144 0.69 -13.10 -24.58
C ASP A 144 0.06 -12.43 -23.35
N TRP A 145 0.89 -11.91 -22.42
CA TRP A 145 0.43 -11.12 -21.28
C TRP A 145 0.11 -9.66 -21.66
N TYR A 146 0.34 -9.30 -22.92
CA TYR A 146 0.13 -7.94 -23.42
C TYR A 146 -0.93 -7.91 -24.51
N VAL A 147 -1.64 -6.80 -24.62
CA VAL A 147 -2.49 -6.54 -25.77
C VAL A 147 -1.59 -6.14 -26.93
N LEU A 148 -1.55 -6.99 -27.96
CA LEU A 148 -0.68 -6.79 -29.11
C LEU A 148 -1.45 -6.14 -30.27
N ASP A 149 -0.77 -5.28 -31.00
CA ASP A 149 -1.22 -4.82 -32.31
C ASP A 149 -1.19 -5.99 -33.30
N GLU A 150 -2.31 -6.29 -33.95
CA GLU A 150 -2.46 -7.46 -34.82
C GLU A 150 -1.55 -7.45 -36.05
N GLN A 151 -1.11 -6.27 -36.49
CA GLN A 151 -0.30 -6.15 -37.71
C GLN A 151 1.19 -6.23 -37.40
N THR A 152 1.61 -5.70 -36.27
CA THR A 152 3.02 -5.57 -35.91
C THR A 152 3.48 -6.55 -34.85
N GLY A 153 2.57 -7.16 -34.09
CA GLY A 153 2.88 -8.03 -32.95
C GLY A 153 3.56 -7.30 -31.78
N VAL A 154 3.51 -5.98 -31.76
CA VAL A 154 4.10 -5.15 -30.72
C VAL A 154 3.02 -4.77 -29.69
N PRO A 155 3.32 -4.69 -28.38
CA PRO A 155 2.36 -4.24 -27.40
C PRO A 155 1.81 -2.86 -27.74
N ILE A 156 0.49 -2.71 -27.62
CA ILE A 156 -0.16 -1.41 -27.84
C ILE A 156 0.19 -0.44 -26.73
N VAL A 157 0.25 0.84 -27.09
CA VAL A 157 0.25 1.94 -26.14
C VAL A 157 -1.19 2.37 -25.88
N GLN A 158 -1.42 3.01 -24.76
CA GLN A 158 -2.72 3.57 -24.44
C GLN A 158 -2.61 5.09 -24.39
N TYR A 159 -3.57 5.79 -24.97
CA TYR A 159 -3.53 7.24 -25.12
C TYR A 159 -2.22 7.72 -25.79
N ASP A 160 -1.57 8.72 -25.20
CA ASP A 160 -0.26 9.25 -25.63
C ASP A 160 0.91 8.72 -24.75
N TRP A 161 0.68 7.62 -24.00
CA TRP A 161 1.66 7.03 -23.08
C TRP A 161 2.61 6.09 -23.82
N THR A 162 3.52 6.67 -24.60
CA THR A 162 4.39 5.95 -25.54
C THR A 162 5.44 5.05 -24.88
N ASP A 163 5.65 5.20 -23.59
CA ASP A 163 6.62 4.46 -22.77
C ASP A 163 6.02 3.24 -22.05
N ILE A 164 4.71 2.95 -22.28
CA ILE A 164 4.02 1.82 -21.64
C ILE A 164 3.56 0.76 -22.64
N ALA A 165 3.28 -0.43 -22.13
CA ALA A 165 2.68 -1.56 -22.82
C ALA A 165 1.45 -2.05 -22.05
N LYS A 166 0.28 -2.05 -22.71
CA LYS A 166 -0.99 -2.43 -22.07
C LYS A 166 -1.03 -3.92 -21.76
N LEU A 167 -1.43 -4.29 -20.53
CA LEU A 167 -1.59 -5.66 -20.09
C LEU A 167 -2.89 -6.29 -20.60
N ASN A 168 -2.84 -7.60 -20.85
CA ASN A 168 -3.95 -8.41 -21.32
C ASN A 168 -4.61 -9.16 -20.15
N TYR A 169 -5.71 -8.65 -19.67
CA TYR A 169 -6.46 -9.27 -18.56
C TYR A 169 -7.29 -10.49 -18.95
N ASP A 170 -7.34 -10.89 -20.23
CA ASP A 170 -7.89 -12.18 -20.65
C ASP A 170 -6.92 -13.33 -20.39
N ASN A 171 -5.63 -13.02 -20.13
CA ASN A 171 -4.61 -14.02 -19.79
C ASN A 171 -4.61 -14.32 -18.28
N ALA A 172 -4.89 -15.57 -17.92
CA ALA A 172 -4.99 -15.99 -16.52
C ALA A 172 -3.64 -15.99 -15.79
N ASP A 173 -2.55 -16.34 -16.48
CA ASP A 173 -1.21 -16.38 -15.89
C ASP A 173 -0.69 -14.96 -15.58
N MET A 174 -1.01 -14.00 -16.44
CA MET A 174 -0.73 -12.58 -16.18
C MET A 174 -1.49 -12.08 -14.93
N ARG A 175 -2.79 -12.42 -14.81
CA ARG A 175 -3.60 -12.06 -13.63
C ARG A 175 -3.02 -12.67 -12.36
N GLU A 176 -2.56 -13.92 -12.41
CA GLU A 176 -1.91 -14.58 -11.27
C GLU A 176 -0.58 -13.91 -10.91
N ALA A 177 0.26 -13.58 -11.89
CA ALA A 177 1.52 -12.89 -11.66
C ALA A 177 1.30 -11.49 -11.04
N MET A 178 0.33 -10.72 -11.54
CA MET A 178 -0.03 -9.42 -10.98
C MET A 178 -0.52 -9.54 -9.53
N THR A 179 -1.35 -10.55 -9.24
CA THR A 179 -1.82 -10.81 -7.88
C THR A 179 -0.68 -11.23 -6.97
N SER A 180 0.20 -12.11 -7.43
CA SER A 180 1.37 -12.56 -6.66
C SER A 180 2.31 -11.41 -6.32
N ALA A 181 2.52 -10.47 -7.25
CA ALA A 181 3.28 -9.26 -6.97
C ALA A 181 2.63 -8.38 -5.89
N MET A 182 1.30 -8.28 -5.86
CA MET A 182 0.61 -7.60 -4.74
C MET A 182 0.85 -8.30 -3.41
N LEU A 183 0.73 -9.62 -3.38
CA LEU A 183 0.96 -10.42 -2.17
C LEU A 183 2.40 -10.28 -1.66
N PHE A 184 3.39 -10.24 -2.56
CA PHE A 184 4.79 -10.01 -2.22
C PHE A 184 4.99 -8.74 -1.36
N TRP A 185 4.30 -7.65 -1.68
CA TRP A 185 4.40 -6.40 -0.92
C TRP A 185 3.60 -6.42 0.38
N ILE A 186 2.44 -7.06 0.40
CA ILE A 186 1.66 -7.26 1.64
C ILE A 186 2.44 -8.09 2.66
N GLU A 187 3.11 -9.15 2.22
CA GLU A 187 3.97 -9.98 3.07
C GLU A 187 5.18 -9.21 3.62
N ARG A 188 5.58 -8.10 2.98
CA ARG A 188 6.62 -7.16 3.44
C ARG A 188 6.09 -6.04 4.32
N GLY A 189 4.83 -6.12 4.77
CA GLY A 189 4.24 -5.16 5.70
C GLY A 189 3.55 -3.96 5.05
N VAL A 190 3.40 -3.93 3.72
CA VAL A 190 2.61 -2.88 3.06
C VAL A 190 1.15 -2.97 3.51
N ASP A 191 0.57 -1.85 3.91
CA ASP A 191 -0.78 -1.77 4.47
C ASP A 191 -1.87 -1.66 3.39
N GLY A 192 -1.50 -1.50 2.12
CA GLY A 192 -2.49 -1.38 1.07
C GLY A 192 -1.98 -0.81 -0.24
N PHE A 193 -2.92 -0.46 -1.10
CA PHE A 193 -2.63 0.02 -2.44
C PHE A 193 -3.52 1.19 -2.84
N ARG A 194 -2.92 2.16 -3.53
CA ARG A 194 -3.65 3.11 -4.39
C ARG A 194 -3.57 2.59 -5.81
N CYS A 195 -4.69 2.21 -6.37
CA CYS A 195 -4.78 1.58 -7.68
C CYS A 195 -4.88 2.64 -8.78
N ASP A 196 -3.80 2.76 -9.55
CA ASP A 196 -3.67 3.68 -10.69
C ASP A 196 -4.66 3.32 -11.80
N VAL A 197 -5.35 4.32 -12.35
CA VAL A 197 -6.39 4.17 -13.39
C VAL A 197 -7.26 2.92 -13.22
N ALA A 198 -7.75 2.69 -11.99
CA ALA A 198 -8.42 1.45 -11.59
C ALA A 198 -9.59 1.08 -12.51
N PHE A 199 -10.22 2.04 -13.15
CA PHE A 199 -11.34 1.85 -14.10
C PHE A 199 -10.93 1.24 -15.44
N GLU A 200 -9.64 1.21 -15.78
CA GLU A 200 -9.10 0.56 -16.98
C GLU A 200 -8.82 -0.93 -16.79
N VAL A 201 -8.86 -1.39 -15.55
CA VAL A 201 -8.61 -2.79 -15.16
C VAL A 201 -9.94 -3.46 -14.84
N PRO A 202 -10.18 -4.71 -15.29
CA PRO A 202 -11.46 -5.40 -15.06
C PRO A 202 -11.80 -5.53 -13.57
N ILE A 203 -13.05 -5.23 -13.20
CA ILE A 203 -13.51 -5.26 -11.80
C ILE A 203 -13.41 -6.65 -11.18
N ASP A 204 -13.64 -7.71 -11.96
CA ASP A 204 -13.52 -9.09 -11.49
C ASP A 204 -12.07 -9.47 -11.13
N PHE A 205 -11.08 -8.87 -11.80
CA PHE A 205 -9.67 -9.00 -11.38
C PHE A 205 -9.46 -8.38 -10.00
N TRP A 206 -9.91 -7.14 -9.80
CA TRP A 206 -9.78 -6.47 -8.51
C TRP A 206 -10.45 -7.25 -7.39
N GLN A 207 -11.67 -7.76 -7.64
CA GLN A 207 -12.39 -8.59 -6.67
C GLN A 207 -11.59 -9.85 -6.28
N GLN A 208 -10.99 -10.56 -7.24
CA GLN A 208 -10.21 -11.76 -7.00
C GLN A 208 -8.89 -11.45 -6.28
N ALA A 209 -8.14 -10.44 -6.75
CA ALA A 209 -6.87 -10.06 -6.16
C ALA A 209 -7.04 -9.57 -4.73
N PHE A 210 -8.03 -8.69 -4.48
CA PHE A 210 -8.29 -8.15 -3.14
C PHE A 210 -8.83 -9.20 -2.17
N ALA A 211 -9.56 -10.21 -2.65
CA ALA A 211 -9.95 -11.33 -1.78
C ALA A 211 -8.71 -12.03 -1.21
N ARG A 212 -7.71 -12.33 -2.06
CA ARG A 212 -6.46 -12.95 -1.64
C ARG A 212 -5.59 -12.04 -0.75
N VAL A 213 -5.52 -10.77 -1.07
CA VAL A 213 -4.82 -9.77 -0.24
C VAL A 213 -5.44 -9.70 1.16
N LYS A 214 -6.78 -9.71 1.26
CA LYS A 214 -7.50 -9.69 2.53
C LYS A 214 -7.37 -10.97 3.36
N GLU A 215 -7.02 -12.09 2.76
CA GLU A 215 -6.66 -13.32 3.49
C GLU A 215 -5.40 -13.12 4.35
N ILE A 216 -4.44 -12.31 3.87
CA ILE A 216 -3.20 -12.00 4.59
C ILE A 216 -3.39 -10.79 5.51
N ASN A 217 -3.96 -9.70 4.98
CA ASN A 217 -4.23 -8.47 5.73
C ASN A 217 -5.71 -8.09 5.60
N PRO A 218 -6.58 -8.50 6.55
CA PRO A 218 -8.01 -8.15 6.53
C PRO A 218 -8.29 -6.64 6.58
N ASP A 219 -7.36 -5.86 7.15
CA ASP A 219 -7.46 -4.41 7.34
C ASP A 219 -6.79 -3.62 6.21
N VAL A 220 -6.45 -4.29 5.10
CA VAL A 220 -5.81 -3.65 3.95
C VAL A 220 -6.57 -2.39 3.50
N TYR A 221 -5.81 -1.31 3.29
CA TYR A 221 -6.35 -0.06 2.76
C TYR A 221 -6.29 -0.05 1.23
N LEU A 222 -7.45 0.13 0.59
CA LEU A 222 -7.58 0.13 -0.86
C LEU A 222 -8.18 1.45 -1.32
N LEU A 223 -7.43 2.17 -2.16
CA LEU A 223 -7.80 3.45 -2.72
C LEU A 223 -7.78 3.36 -4.25
N ALA A 224 -8.89 3.62 -4.92
CA ALA A 224 -8.97 3.61 -6.37
C ALA A 224 -8.82 5.02 -6.94
N GLU A 225 -7.96 5.19 -7.94
CA GLU A 225 -8.08 6.31 -8.86
C GLU A 225 -9.17 5.97 -9.87
N GLY A 226 -10.32 6.65 -9.77
CA GLY A 226 -11.42 6.34 -10.66
C GLY A 226 -12.51 7.40 -10.67
N GLU A 227 -12.96 7.73 -11.88
CA GLU A 227 -14.05 8.67 -12.14
C GLU A 227 -15.32 7.98 -12.69
N LYS A 228 -15.28 6.65 -12.83
CA LYS A 228 -16.40 5.89 -13.40
C LYS A 228 -17.37 5.42 -12.33
N THR A 229 -18.66 5.58 -12.58
CA THR A 229 -19.71 5.27 -11.60
C THR A 229 -19.73 3.81 -11.16
N PHE A 230 -19.35 2.87 -12.02
CA PHE A 230 -19.32 1.43 -11.68
C PHE A 230 -18.27 1.06 -10.61
N LEU A 231 -17.35 1.96 -10.30
CA LEU A 231 -16.42 1.76 -9.18
C LEU A 231 -17.02 2.09 -7.81
N HIS A 232 -18.23 2.69 -7.81
CA HIS A 232 -18.92 3.12 -6.59
C HIS A 232 -20.07 2.16 -6.20
N ASP A 233 -20.36 1.16 -7.03
CA ASP A 233 -21.36 0.13 -6.83
C ASP A 233 -20.76 -1.13 -6.17
#